data_406f76b411bf722eac7de6c0a4631c81
#
_entry.id   406f76b411bf722eac7de6c0a4631c81
#
_cell.length_a   1.000
_cell.length_b   1.000
_cell.length_c   1.000
_cell.angle_alpha   90.00
_cell.angle_beta   90.00
_cell.angle_gamma   90.00
#
_symmetry.space_group_name_H-M   'P 1'
#
loop_
_entity.id
_entity.type
_entity.pdbx_description
1 polymer ?
#
loop_
_entity_poly.entity_id
_entity_poly.type
_entity_poly.pdbx_seq_one_letter_code
_entity_poly.pdbx_strand_id
1 'polypeptide(L)'
;MKENQAPQFPARPRTELCYKLLMVTAAITGMALLSSFYPIYGNVPFIVIPSILTILFAKPVFFEKMKLTTLVVMRLLVVAAALRLFDPNIYVDLILVALIVNILEATFTDLFRYKKIWNGISGLALALGVFALHGAWIPDGSAPFGMDYYLVGGPGAVTVLYIIGYTIWNWIFVTDEFSPSVSLMHVGFLSAPIIGCICTLGMGPMGGFTMWLLLRACTLSIGGWLQIGIKGWFEKEFYSEKMARFIDFVHTTPVQVVCMLINVGLMAAALLIAFQQGTLGTTFMHLFG
;
A
#
# COMPACT_ATOMS: atom_id res chain seq x y z
N MET A 1 -2.11 -23.25 13.69
CA MET A 1 -3.40 -23.26 14.42
C MET A 1 -3.34 -22.12 15.41
N LYS A 2 -4.04 -20.99 15.16
CA LYS A 2 -4.25 -19.99 16.20
C LYS A 2 -5.23 -20.62 17.19
N GLU A 3 -4.82 -20.81 18.45
CA GLU A 3 -5.74 -21.16 19.53
C GLU A 3 -6.93 -20.21 19.49
N ASN A 4 -8.15 -20.76 19.51
CA ASN A 4 -9.39 -20.01 19.70
C ASN A 4 -9.40 -19.40 21.11
N GLN A 5 -8.57 -18.39 21.35
CA GLN A 5 -8.72 -17.57 22.54
C GLN A 5 -10.03 -16.80 22.41
N ALA A 6 -10.91 -16.96 23.41
CA ALA A 6 -12.13 -16.15 23.51
C ALA A 6 -11.78 -14.65 23.30
N PRO A 7 -12.61 -13.90 22.61
CA PRO A 7 -12.31 -12.50 22.32
C PRO A 7 -12.05 -11.73 23.62
N GLN A 8 -10.87 -11.13 23.73
CA GLN A 8 -10.48 -10.34 24.91
C GLN A 8 -11.33 -9.08 25.07
N PHE A 9 -12.08 -8.69 24.05
CA PHE A 9 -12.86 -7.44 24.02
C PHE A 9 -14.30 -7.69 23.56
N PRO A 10 -15.27 -6.94 24.11
CA PRO A 10 -16.65 -7.02 23.64
C PRO A 10 -16.76 -6.54 22.18
N ALA A 11 -17.60 -7.21 21.39
CA ALA A 11 -17.87 -6.78 20.01
C ALA A 11 -18.49 -5.38 19.97
N ARG A 12 -17.98 -4.52 19.12
CA ARG A 12 -18.49 -3.15 18.94
C ARG A 12 -19.74 -3.13 18.05
N PRO A 13 -20.67 -2.22 18.29
CA PRO A 13 -21.80 -1.99 17.38
C PRO A 13 -21.32 -1.68 15.95
N ARG A 14 -22.02 -2.19 14.95
CA ARG A 14 -21.66 -1.98 13.53
C ARG A 14 -21.57 -0.50 13.14
N THR A 15 -22.48 0.31 13.62
CA THR A 15 -22.53 1.77 13.37
C THR A 15 -21.29 2.47 13.90
N GLU A 16 -20.85 2.11 15.11
CA GLU A 16 -19.63 2.63 15.74
C GLU A 16 -18.37 2.22 14.95
N LEU A 17 -18.28 0.95 14.54
CA LEU A 17 -17.17 0.46 13.71
C LEU A 17 -17.10 1.18 12.37
N CYS A 18 -18.24 1.35 11.67
CA CYS A 18 -18.29 2.06 10.40
C CYS A 18 -17.86 3.52 10.56
N TYR A 19 -18.35 4.21 11.60
CA TYR A 19 -17.98 5.59 11.88
C TYR A 19 -16.47 5.73 12.17
N LYS A 20 -15.92 4.89 13.05
CA LYS A 20 -14.49 4.90 13.38
C LYS A 20 -13.62 4.59 12.15
N LEU A 21 -14.01 3.59 11.36
CA LEU A 21 -13.31 3.25 10.12
C LEU A 21 -13.31 4.42 9.14
N LEU A 22 -14.45 5.07 8.95
CA LEU A 22 -14.58 6.23 8.08
C LEU A 22 -13.68 7.38 8.55
N MET A 23 -13.73 7.72 9.85
CA MET A 23 -12.92 8.81 10.42
C MET A 23 -11.41 8.56 10.28
N VAL A 24 -10.97 7.34 10.60
CA VAL A 24 -9.56 6.98 10.49
C VAL A 24 -9.13 6.94 9.02
N THR A 25 -9.96 6.41 8.13
CA THR A 25 -9.69 6.41 6.69
C THR A 25 -9.58 7.83 6.13
N ALA A 26 -10.49 8.73 6.52
CA ALA A 26 -10.45 10.14 6.11
C ALA A 26 -9.18 10.84 6.62
N ALA A 27 -8.80 10.62 7.87
CA ALA A 27 -7.57 11.18 8.44
C ALA A 27 -6.32 10.68 7.69
N ILE A 28 -6.24 9.37 7.42
CA ILE A 28 -5.13 8.77 6.67
C ILE A 28 -5.08 9.31 5.24
N THR A 29 -6.23 9.45 4.58
CA THR A 29 -6.31 10.03 3.23
C THR A 29 -5.79 11.47 3.24
N GLY A 30 -6.20 12.30 4.21
CA GLY A 30 -5.71 13.68 4.35
C GLY A 30 -4.21 13.75 4.58
N MET A 31 -3.67 12.93 5.50
CA MET A 31 -2.22 12.86 5.74
C MET A 31 -1.46 12.39 4.49
N ALA A 32 -2.00 11.40 3.76
CA ALA A 32 -1.38 10.90 2.54
C ALA A 32 -1.37 11.95 1.42
N LEU A 33 -2.47 12.68 1.21
CA LEU A 33 -2.55 13.79 0.25
C LEU A 33 -1.58 14.89 0.59
N LEU A 34 -1.52 15.31 1.85
CA LEU A 34 -0.57 16.33 2.31
C LEU A 34 0.88 15.87 2.11
N SER A 35 1.19 14.60 2.45
CA SER A 35 2.54 14.05 2.26
C SER A 35 2.90 13.88 0.79
N SER A 36 1.92 13.72 -0.09
CA SER A 36 2.12 13.57 -1.53
C SER A 36 2.36 14.89 -2.23
N PHE A 37 1.51 15.89 -1.97
CA PHE A 37 1.62 17.22 -2.59
C PHE A 37 2.65 18.13 -1.93
N TYR A 38 2.99 17.88 -0.68
CA TYR A 38 3.98 18.64 0.09
C TYR A 38 4.99 17.69 0.72
N PRO A 39 5.89 17.07 -0.10
CA PRO A 39 6.77 15.98 0.36
C PRO A 39 7.57 16.32 1.61
N ILE A 40 8.11 17.52 1.72
CA ILE A 40 8.91 17.96 2.88
C ILE A 40 8.00 18.17 4.10
N TYR A 41 6.92 18.93 3.92
CA TYR A 41 6.04 19.34 5.01
C TYR A 41 5.09 18.23 5.48
N GLY A 42 4.78 17.24 4.64
CA GLY A 42 3.90 16.13 4.98
C GLY A 42 4.65 14.89 5.47
N ASN A 43 5.70 14.45 4.76
CA ASN A 43 6.39 13.21 5.13
C ASN A 43 7.10 13.31 6.49
N VAL A 44 7.70 14.45 6.81
CA VAL A 44 8.44 14.60 8.08
C VAL A 44 7.49 14.49 9.29
N PRO A 45 6.45 15.34 9.45
CA PRO A 45 5.58 15.29 10.62
C PRO A 45 4.64 14.09 10.68
N PHE A 46 4.13 13.61 9.55
CA PHE A 46 3.11 12.54 9.55
C PHE A 46 3.68 11.14 9.41
N ILE A 47 4.94 10.99 8.96
CA ILE A 47 5.51 9.68 8.71
C ILE A 47 6.85 9.49 9.42
N VAL A 48 7.84 10.34 9.15
CA VAL A 48 9.21 10.15 9.66
C VAL A 48 9.25 10.24 11.18
N ILE A 49 8.77 11.35 11.75
CA ILE A 49 8.77 11.56 13.20
C ILE A 49 7.95 10.48 13.92
N PRO A 50 6.67 10.20 13.57
CA PRO A 50 5.90 9.17 14.24
C PRO A 50 6.52 7.76 14.11
N SER A 51 7.12 7.43 12.98
CA SER A 51 7.79 6.14 12.80
C SER A 51 9.03 6.01 13.70
N ILE A 52 9.85 7.05 13.80
CA ILE A 52 11.02 7.08 14.71
C ILE A 52 10.55 6.95 16.16
N LEU A 53 9.54 7.72 16.57
CA LEU A 53 8.97 7.62 17.92
C LEU A 53 8.44 6.21 18.20
N THR A 54 7.79 5.58 17.22
CA THR A 54 7.33 4.19 17.34
C THR A 54 8.49 3.22 17.54
N ILE A 55 9.57 3.36 16.76
CA ILE A 55 10.78 2.53 16.90
C ILE A 55 11.41 2.68 18.29
N LEU A 56 11.42 3.88 18.83
CA LEU A 56 12.06 4.17 20.12
C LEU A 56 11.20 3.76 21.33
N PHE A 57 9.89 3.98 21.29
CA PHE A 57 9.01 3.87 22.46
C PHE A 57 8.09 2.64 22.45
N ALA A 58 7.62 2.16 21.28
CA ALA A 58 6.74 1.01 21.21
C ALA A 58 7.47 -0.34 21.32
N LYS A 59 8.82 -0.36 21.32
CA LYS A 59 9.65 -1.56 21.40
C LYS A 59 9.23 -2.64 20.40
N PRO A 60 9.15 -2.32 19.10
CA PRO A 60 8.74 -3.27 18.07
C PRO A 60 9.68 -4.46 18.02
N VAL A 61 9.17 -5.63 17.61
CA VAL A 61 10.02 -6.79 17.34
C VAL A 61 10.94 -6.53 16.15
N PHE A 62 11.99 -7.35 16.00
CA PHE A 62 13.04 -7.12 15.01
C PHE A 62 12.50 -6.85 13.59
N PHE A 63 11.57 -7.68 13.10
CA PHE A 63 10.99 -7.52 11.76
C PHE A 63 10.13 -6.26 11.61
N GLU A 64 9.35 -5.91 12.62
CA GLU A 64 8.57 -4.66 12.64
C GLU A 64 9.49 -3.43 12.61
N LYS A 65 10.59 -3.49 13.39
CA LYS A 65 11.62 -2.44 13.40
C LYS A 65 12.30 -2.30 12.04
N MET A 66 12.69 -3.41 11.42
CA MET A 66 13.30 -3.42 10.08
C MET A 66 12.35 -2.82 9.04
N LYS A 67 11.08 -3.23 9.03
CA LYS A 67 10.05 -2.71 8.13
C LYS A 67 9.85 -1.19 8.30
N LEU A 68 9.69 -0.72 9.54
CA LEU A 68 9.56 0.72 9.81
C LEU A 68 10.81 1.50 9.37
N THR A 69 12.00 0.97 9.63
CA THR A 69 13.25 1.63 9.21
C THR A 69 13.32 1.76 7.69
N THR A 70 12.99 0.70 6.95
CA THR A 70 12.96 0.76 5.47
C THR A 70 11.95 1.79 4.98
N LEU A 71 10.75 1.85 5.58
CA LEU A 71 9.74 2.86 5.23
C LEU A 71 10.23 4.28 5.52
N VAL A 72 10.91 4.52 6.66
CA VAL A 72 11.51 5.83 6.98
C VAL A 72 12.57 6.21 5.95
N VAL A 73 13.46 5.31 5.60
CA VAL A 73 14.49 5.56 4.57
C VAL A 73 13.85 5.95 3.25
N MET A 74 12.83 5.22 2.78
CA MET A 74 12.12 5.57 1.55
C MET A 74 11.42 6.94 1.62
N ARG A 75 10.95 7.36 2.81
CA ARG A 75 10.36 8.70 3.00
C ARG A 75 11.40 9.80 3.07
N LEU A 76 12.57 9.52 3.62
CA LEU A 76 13.70 10.47 3.57
C LEU A 76 14.25 10.62 2.14
N LEU A 77 14.26 9.56 1.36
CA LEU A 77 14.68 9.62 -0.05
C LEU A 77 13.71 10.46 -0.91
N VAL A 78 12.38 10.38 -0.68
CA VAL A 78 11.45 11.27 -1.41
C VAL A 78 11.63 12.73 -1.01
N VAL A 79 11.95 13.02 0.25
CA VAL A 79 12.28 14.38 0.70
C VAL A 79 13.58 14.86 0.04
N ALA A 80 14.60 14.01 -0.02
CA ALA A 80 15.87 14.32 -0.67
C ALA A 80 15.69 14.57 -2.18
N ALA A 81 14.83 13.78 -2.85
CA ALA A 81 14.48 13.97 -4.25
C ALA A 81 13.75 15.31 -4.47
N ALA A 82 12.79 15.65 -3.60
CA ALA A 82 12.08 16.94 -3.65
C ALA A 82 13.03 18.15 -3.40
N LEU A 83 14.08 17.95 -2.60
CA LEU A 83 15.15 18.92 -2.38
C LEU A 83 16.20 18.94 -3.50
N ARG A 84 16.04 18.14 -4.55
CA ARG A 84 16.97 18.02 -5.68
C ARG A 84 18.41 17.63 -5.27
N LEU A 85 18.56 16.82 -4.23
CA LEU A 85 19.87 16.31 -3.79
C LEU A 85 20.45 15.25 -4.76
N PHE A 86 19.60 14.69 -5.60
CA PHE A 86 19.92 13.80 -6.72
C PHE A 86 18.82 13.90 -7.78
N ASP A 87 18.98 13.25 -8.94
CA ASP A 87 17.93 13.23 -9.97
C ASP A 87 16.66 12.58 -9.42
N PRO A 88 15.53 13.32 -9.31
CA PRO A 88 14.29 12.81 -8.75
C PRO A 88 13.70 11.62 -9.51
N ASN A 89 13.98 11.48 -10.81
CA ASN A 89 13.50 10.35 -11.59
C ASN A 89 14.11 9.02 -11.13
N ILE A 90 15.35 9.03 -10.62
CA ILE A 90 15.96 7.87 -10.00
C ILE A 90 15.13 7.37 -8.80
N TYR A 91 14.56 8.30 -8.00
CA TYR A 91 13.65 7.92 -6.91
C TYR A 91 12.40 7.20 -7.42
N VAL A 92 11.87 7.60 -8.57
CA VAL A 92 10.68 6.96 -9.16
C VAL A 92 10.96 5.50 -9.50
N ASP A 93 12.12 5.21 -10.09
CA ASP A 93 12.53 3.84 -10.35
C ASP A 93 12.82 3.06 -9.05
N LEU A 94 13.46 3.70 -8.05
CA LEU A 94 13.71 3.09 -6.74
C LEU A 94 12.41 2.71 -6.01
N ILE A 95 11.34 3.51 -6.10
CA ILE A 95 10.06 3.16 -5.47
C ILE A 95 9.39 1.98 -6.18
N LEU A 96 9.58 1.80 -7.47
CA LEU A 96 9.12 0.63 -8.21
C LEU A 96 9.92 -0.63 -7.84
N VAL A 97 11.22 -0.52 -7.67
CA VAL A 97 12.06 -1.60 -7.12
C VAL A 97 11.60 -1.97 -5.70
N ALA A 98 11.39 -0.96 -4.85
CA ALA A 98 10.90 -1.17 -3.48
C ALA A 98 9.52 -1.83 -3.46
N LEU A 99 8.65 -1.52 -4.41
CA LEU A 99 7.36 -2.17 -4.58
C LEU A 99 7.52 -3.66 -4.90
N ILE A 100 8.40 -4.02 -5.85
CA ILE A 100 8.69 -5.43 -6.19
C ILE A 100 9.23 -6.16 -4.95
N VAL A 101 10.21 -5.59 -4.27
CA VAL A 101 10.82 -6.19 -3.08
C VAL A 101 9.77 -6.42 -1.98
N ASN A 102 8.92 -5.43 -1.72
CA ASN A 102 7.84 -5.55 -0.73
C ASN A 102 6.82 -6.64 -1.10
N ILE A 103 6.45 -6.74 -2.38
CA ILE A 103 5.54 -7.79 -2.86
C ILE A 103 6.21 -9.17 -2.72
N LEU A 104 7.48 -9.32 -3.11
CA LEU A 104 8.17 -10.59 -3.02
C LEU A 104 8.39 -11.04 -1.58
N GLU A 105 8.72 -10.12 -0.65
CA GLU A 105 8.82 -10.41 0.79
C GLU A 105 7.52 -11.01 1.32
N ALA A 106 6.38 -10.35 1.06
CA ALA A 106 5.07 -10.83 1.47
C ALA A 106 4.70 -12.15 0.79
N THR A 107 4.98 -12.27 -0.51
CA THR A 107 4.75 -13.49 -1.30
C THR A 107 5.51 -14.69 -0.75
N PHE A 108 6.78 -14.53 -0.43
CA PHE A 108 7.58 -15.60 0.17
C PHE A 108 7.13 -15.93 1.59
N THR A 109 6.64 -14.94 2.34
CA THR A 109 6.01 -15.17 3.65
C THR A 109 4.76 -16.03 3.50
N ASP A 110 3.90 -15.76 2.53
CA ASP A 110 2.72 -16.58 2.22
C ASP A 110 3.13 -18.01 1.83
N LEU A 111 4.08 -18.15 0.92
CA LEU A 111 4.48 -19.48 0.41
C LEU A 111 5.17 -20.34 1.48
N PHE A 112 6.12 -19.77 2.21
CA PHE A 112 6.99 -20.55 3.09
C PHE A 112 6.53 -20.58 4.55
N ARG A 113 5.98 -19.47 5.07
CA ARG A 113 5.55 -19.38 6.46
C ARG A 113 4.08 -19.79 6.66
N TYR A 114 3.18 -19.21 5.86
CA TYR A 114 1.73 -19.43 6.00
C TYR A 114 1.21 -20.59 5.15
N LYS A 115 2.01 -21.10 4.21
CA LYS A 115 1.64 -22.17 3.26
C LYS A 115 0.43 -21.81 2.39
N LYS A 116 0.29 -20.52 2.04
CA LYS A 116 -0.81 -19.97 1.24
C LYS A 116 -0.40 -19.89 -0.24
N ILE A 117 -0.40 -21.03 -0.91
CA ILE A 117 0.09 -21.17 -2.29
C ILE A 117 -0.65 -20.24 -3.25
N TRP A 118 -1.97 -20.14 -3.14
CA TRP A 118 -2.79 -19.36 -4.07
C TRP A 118 -2.51 -17.86 -3.99
N ASN A 119 -2.41 -17.32 -2.77
CA ASN A 119 -2.04 -15.92 -2.60
C ASN A 119 -0.57 -15.66 -2.97
N GLY A 120 0.31 -16.64 -2.75
CA GLY A 120 1.68 -16.58 -3.22
C GLY A 120 1.81 -16.49 -4.74
N ILE A 121 1.02 -17.28 -5.50
CA ILE A 121 0.96 -17.16 -6.98
C ILE A 121 0.45 -15.79 -7.39
N SER A 122 -0.57 -15.25 -6.71
CA SER A 122 -1.07 -13.88 -6.94
C SER A 122 0.02 -12.83 -6.75
N GLY A 123 0.84 -12.97 -5.70
CA GLY A 123 1.94 -12.06 -5.42
C GLY A 123 3.05 -12.12 -6.48
N LEU A 124 3.41 -13.31 -6.98
CA LEU A 124 4.35 -13.46 -8.11
C LEU A 124 3.81 -12.78 -9.37
N ALA A 125 2.53 -12.96 -9.68
CA ALA A 125 1.90 -12.29 -10.83
C ALA A 125 1.93 -10.76 -10.67
N LEU A 126 1.67 -10.25 -9.46
CA LEU A 126 1.75 -8.81 -9.16
C LEU A 126 3.17 -8.26 -9.28
N ALA A 127 4.18 -8.98 -8.81
CA ALA A 127 5.57 -8.57 -8.96
C ALA A 127 5.96 -8.45 -10.45
N LEU A 128 5.51 -9.39 -11.30
CA LEU A 128 5.66 -9.30 -12.75
C LEU A 128 4.84 -8.13 -13.34
N GLY A 129 3.63 -7.88 -12.82
CA GLY A 129 2.76 -6.79 -13.25
C GLY A 129 3.38 -5.40 -13.09
N VAL A 130 4.39 -5.23 -12.21
CA VAL A 130 5.11 -3.95 -12.06
C VAL A 130 5.81 -3.55 -13.37
N PHE A 131 6.25 -4.50 -14.18
CA PHE A 131 6.88 -4.20 -15.48
C PHE A 131 5.92 -3.59 -16.53
N ALA A 132 4.63 -3.54 -16.26
CA ALA A 132 3.65 -2.80 -17.04
C ALA A 132 3.50 -1.34 -16.59
N LEU A 133 4.14 -0.95 -15.48
CA LEU A 133 4.10 0.40 -14.92
C LEU A 133 5.37 1.17 -15.28
N HIS A 134 5.24 2.47 -15.39
CA HIS A 134 6.35 3.41 -15.50
C HIS A 134 5.99 4.69 -14.74
N GLY A 135 6.97 5.49 -14.42
CA GLY A 135 6.74 6.70 -13.66
C GLY A 135 7.58 7.87 -14.11
N ALA A 136 7.19 9.05 -13.67
CA ALA A 136 7.94 10.26 -13.89
C ALA A 136 7.81 11.19 -12.68
N TRP A 137 8.86 11.95 -12.43
CA TRP A 137 8.83 13.04 -11.47
C TRP A 137 8.21 14.27 -12.10
N ILE A 138 7.26 14.91 -11.43
CA ILE A 138 6.61 16.14 -11.86
C ILE A 138 7.30 17.31 -11.17
N PRO A 139 8.02 18.17 -11.90
CA PRO A 139 8.80 19.26 -11.32
C PRO A 139 7.93 20.38 -10.76
N ASP A 140 8.50 21.15 -9.86
CA ASP A 140 7.92 22.37 -9.31
C ASP A 140 7.46 23.33 -10.41
N GLY A 141 6.34 23.99 -10.18
CA GLY A 141 5.69 24.87 -11.16
C GLY A 141 4.77 24.16 -12.16
N SER A 142 4.92 22.84 -12.34
CA SER A 142 4.03 22.00 -13.17
C SER A 142 2.96 21.33 -12.34
N ALA A 143 3.18 21.16 -11.02
CA ALA A 143 2.25 20.55 -10.10
C ALA A 143 1.16 21.54 -9.66
N PRO A 144 -0.08 21.06 -9.37
CA PRO A 144 -1.21 21.92 -9.00
C PRO A 144 -0.96 22.86 -7.83
N PHE A 145 -0.08 22.48 -6.90
CA PHE A 145 0.23 23.27 -5.71
C PHE A 145 1.66 23.84 -5.70
N GLY A 146 2.33 23.87 -6.85
CA GLY A 146 3.69 24.36 -6.96
C GLY A 146 4.75 23.53 -6.27
N MET A 147 4.44 22.27 -5.94
CA MET A 147 5.33 21.35 -5.26
C MET A 147 5.63 20.14 -6.13
N ASP A 148 6.83 19.61 -5.97
CA ASP A 148 7.26 18.41 -6.71
C ASP A 148 6.58 17.14 -6.18
N TYR A 149 6.17 16.24 -7.08
CA TYR A 149 5.72 14.89 -6.75
C TYR A 149 5.93 13.94 -7.93
N TYR A 150 5.74 12.64 -7.73
CA TYR A 150 5.85 11.67 -8.80
C TYR A 150 4.51 11.02 -9.14
N LEU A 151 4.38 10.58 -10.37
CA LEU A 151 3.28 9.78 -10.86
C LEU A 151 3.80 8.42 -11.33
N VAL A 152 3.04 7.38 -11.08
CA VAL A 152 3.31 6.03 -11.59
C VAL A 152 2.04 5.44 -12.16
N GLY A 153 2.08 5.03 -13.40
CA GLY A 153 0.96 4.42 -14.08
C GLY A 153 1.40 3.56 -15.24
N GLY A 154 0.42 3.22 -16.05
CA GLY A 154 0.62 2.50 -17.31
C GLY A 154 -0.38 2.98 -18.34
N PRO A 155 -0.25 2.56 -19.59
CA PRO A 155 -1.15 2.97 -20.65
C PRO A 155 -2.58 2.46 -20.42
N GLY A 156 -3.56 3.31 -20.74
CA GLY A 156 -4.98 2.96 -20.65
C GLY A 156 -5.42 2.50 -19.26
N ALA A 157 -5.94 1.27 -19.17
CA ALA A 157 -6.49 0.69 -17.94
C ALA A 157 -5.43 0.03 -17.03
N VAL A 158 -4.15 -0.04 -17.44
CA VAL A 158 -3.10 -0.81 -16.74
C VAL A 158 -3.01 -0.45 -15.26
N THR A 159 -2.99 0.84 -14.94
CA THR A 159 -2.94 1.30 -13.55
C THR A 159 -4.12 0.81 -12.72
N VAL A 160 -5.33 0.86 -13.27
CA VAL A 160 -6.54 0.41 -12.56
C VAL A 160 -6.52 -1.10 -12.35
N LEU A 161 -6.14 -1.87 -13.38
CA LEU A 161 -5.98 -3.33 -13.27
C LEU A 161 -4.98 -3.70 -12.18
N TYR A 162 -3.85 -2.98 -12.13
CA TYR A 162 -2.82 -3.18 -11.11
C TYR A 162 -3.35 -2.86 -9.70
N ILE A 163 -4.05 -1.74 -9.51
CA ILE A 163 -4.63 -1.34 -8.23
C ILE A 163 -5.59 -2.40 -7.69
N ILE A 164 -6.48 -2.92 -8.55
CA ILE A 164 -7.45 -3.95 -8.17
C ILE A 164 -6.72 -5.21 -7.71
N GLY A 165 -5.79 -5.72 -8.52
CA GLY A 165 -5.02 -6.92 -8.19
C GLY A 165 -4.22 -6.76 -6.90
N TYR A 166 -3.52 -5.63 -6.75
CA TYR A 166 -2.76 -5.32 -5.53
C TYR A 166 -3.66 -5.26 -4.30
N THR A 167 -4.82 -4.64 -4.40
CA THR A 167 -5.75 -4.47 -3.27
C THR A 167 -6.27 -5.83 -2.78
N ILE A 168 -6.68 -6.71 -3.69
CA ILE A 168 -7.16 -8.06 -3.37
C ILE A 168 -6.04 -8.86 -2.70
N TRP A 169 -4.86 -8.96 -3.34
CA TRP A 169 -3.73 -9.72 -2.84
C TRP A 169 -3.24 -9.23 -1.48
N ASN A 170 -3.06 -7.92 -1.34
CA ASN A 170 -2.52 -7.33 -0.11
C ASN A 170 -3.47 -7.51 1.08
N TRP A 171 -4.79 -7.37 0.86
CA TRP A 171 -5.74 -7.58 1.93
C TRP A 171 -5.74 -9.04 2.41
N ILE A 172 -5.69 -10.02 1.49
CA ILE A 172 -5.58 -11.44 1.84
C ILE A 172 -4.32 -11.70 2.67
N PHE A 173 -3.16 -11.20 2.23
CA PHE A 173 -1.90 -11.32 2.98
C PHE A 173 -2.03 -10.77 4.41
N VAL A 174 -2.62 -9.59 4.56
CA VAL A 174 -2.81 -8.95 5.86
C VAL A 174 -3.72 -9.76 6.78
N THR A 175 -4.72 -10.44 6.25
CA THR A 175 -5.62 -11.29 7.05
C THR A 175 -4.94 -12.56 7.58
N ASP A 176 -3.83 -13.01 6.98
CA ASP A 176 -2.99 -14.09 7.49
C ASP A 176 -2.00 -13.60 8.57
N GLU A 177 -1.50 -12.36 8.43
CA GLU A 177 -0.46 -11.81 9.29
C GLU A 177 -1.04 -11.22 10.59
N PHE A 178 -2.21 -10.58 10.53
CA PHE A 178 -2.76 -9.79 11.63
C PHE A 178 -4.08 -10.35 12.18
N SER A 179 -4.49 -9.80 13.34
CA SER A 179 -5.80 -10.09 13.93
C SER A 179 -6.97 -9.56 13.08
N PRO A 180 -8.20 -10.08 13.22
CA PRO A 180 -9.36 -9.57 12.50
C PRO A 180 -9.62 -8.08 12.69
N SER A 181 -9.31 -7.53 13.86
CA SER A 181 -9.45 -6.09 14.15
C SER A 181 -8.49 -5.25 13.32
N VAL A 182 -7.21 -5.65 13.26
CA VAL A 182 -6.20 -4.98 12.43
C VAL A 182 -6.51 -5.17 10.95
N SER A 183 -7.00 -6.33 10.53
CA SER A 183 -7.42 -6.60 9.17
C SER A 183 -8.60 -5.73 8.73
N LEU A 184 -9.56 -5.47 9.63
CA LEU A 184 -10.66 -4.53 9.38
C LEU A 184 -10.12 -3.10 9.20
N MET A 185 -9.22 -2.66 10.07
CA MET A 185 -8.61 -1.34 9.94
C MET A 185 -7.78 -1.23 8.65
N HIS A 186 -7.16 -2.31 8.20
CA HIS A 186 -6.37 -2.33 6.98
C HIS A 186 -7.21 -2.06 5.71
N VAL A 187 -8.52 -2.32 5.75
CA VAL A 187 -9.45 -1.86 4.69
C VAL A 187 -9.35 -0.33 4.53
N GLY A 188 -9.25 0.42 5.62
CA GLY A 188 -9.03 1.87 5.59
C GLY A 188 -7.70 2.25 4.93
N PHE A 189 -6.60 1.55 5.25
CA PHE A 189 -5.28 1.80 4.63
C PHE A 189 -5.23 1.49 3.13
N LEU A 190 -6.02 0.53 2.66
CA LEU A 190 -6.13 0.20 1.24
C LEU A 190 -7.11 1.12 0.50
N SER A 191 -8.16 1.58 1.18
CA SER A 191 -9.15 2.50 0.60
C SER A 191 -8.63 3.92 0.50
N ALA A 192 -7.82 4.38 1.46
CA ALA A 192 -7.32 5.74 1.52
C ALA A 192 -6.59 6.20 0.23
N PRO A 193 -5.65 5.44 -0.37
CA PRO A 193 -5.02 5.84 -1.61
C PRO A 193 -6.00 5.88 -2.79
N ILE A 194 -7.01 5.00 -2.83
CA ILE A 194 -8.06 5.00 -3.87
C ILE A 194 -8.93 6.23 -3.73
N ILE A 195 -9.35 6.57 -2.50
CA ILE A 195 -10.12 7.79 -2.21
C ILE A 195 -9.31 9.03 -2.61
N GLY A 196 -8.02 9.07 -2.26
CA GLY A 196 -7.11 10.13 -2.66
C GLY A 196 -7.02 10.30 -4.18
N CYS A 197 -6.95 9.19 -4.94
CA CYS A 197 -7.00 9.22 -6.40
C CYS A 197 -8.32 9.81 -6.91
N ILE A 198 -9.45 9.41 -6.33
CA ILE A 198 -10.77 9.94 -6.71
C ILE A 198 -10.85 11.44 -6.42
N CYS A 199 -10.35 11.91 -5.28
CA CYS A 199 -10.32 13.33 -4.94
C CYS A 199 -9.48 14.17 -5.92
N THR A 200 -8.55 13.56 -6.64
CA THR A 200 -7.64 14.23 -7.59
C THR A 200 -8.02 14.03 -9.06
N LEU A 201 -9.14 13.36 -9.38
CA LEU A 201 -9.56 13.09 -10.76
C LEU A 201 -9.73 14.34 -11.64
N GLY A 202 -10.06 15.48 -11.08
CA GLY A 202 -10.22 16.75 -11.82
C GLY A 202 -8.92 17.52 -12.08
N MET A 203 -7.79 17.01 -11.65
CA MET A 203 -6.49 17.69 -11.73
C MET A 203 -5.75 17.42 -13.05
N GLY A 204 -6.44 16.95 -14.07
CA GLY A 204 -5.89 16.64 -15.39
C GLY A 204 -4.92 15.45 -15.36
N PRO A 205 -3.91 15.43 -16.23
CA PRO A 205 -2.95 14.33 -16.30
C PRO A 205 -2.08 14.18 -15.04
N MET A 206 -2.12 15.16 -14.15
CA MET A 206 -1.33 15.22 -12.91
C MET A 206 -2.07 14.66 -11.69
N GLY A 207 -3.20 13.99 -11.85
CA GLY A 207 -3.99 13.45 -10.76
C GLY A 207 -4.62 12.10 -11.09
N GLY A 208 -5.56 11.68 -10.25
CA GLY A 208 -6.28 10.45 -10.45
C GLY A 208 -5.44 9.20 -10.12
N PHE A 209 -5.68 8.12 -10.84
CA PHE A 209 -5.10 6.81 -10.49
C PHE A 209 -3.59 6.70 -10.69
N THR A 210 -2.95 7.57 -11.46
CA THR A 210 -1.49 7.63 -11.58
C THR A 210 -0.81 8.09 -10.28
N MET A 211 -1.53 8.73 -9.37
CA MET A 211 -1.05 9.07 -8.03
C MET A 211 -1.11 7.90 -7.03
N TRP A 212 -1.71 6.77 -7.42
CA TRP A 212 -1.99 5.70 -6.46
C TRP A 212 -0.73 5.20 -5.74
N LEU A 213 0.38 4.98 -6.45
CA LEU A 213 1.58 4.46 -5.80
C LEU A 213 2.18 5.47 -4.81
N LEU A 214 2.15 6.75 -5.13
CA LEU A 214 2.57 7.83 -4.24
C LEU A 214 1.74 7.83 -2.96
N LEU A 215 0.41 7.82 -3.10
CA LEU A 215 -0.53 7.77 -1.97
C LEU A 215 -0.42 6.46 -1.20
N ARG A 216 -0.29 5.32 -1.91
CA ARG A 216 -0.14 3.99 -1.28
C ARG A 216 1.14 3.89 -0.47
N ALA A 217 2.24 4.42 -0.96
CA ALA A 217 3.49 4.46 -0.23
C ALA A 217 3.40 5.32 1.05
N CYS A 218 2.65 6.43 1.02
CA CYS A 218 2.35 7.21 2.22
C CYS A 218 1.45 6.44 3.19
N THR A 219 0.34 5.85 2.72
CA THR A 219 -0.59 5.09 3.58
C THR A 219 0.04 3.82 4.16
N LEU A 220 0.96 3.18 3.44
CA LEU A 220 1.73 2.04 3.95
C LEU A 220 2.64 2.47 5.12
N SER A 221 3.29 3.62 4.99
CA SER A 221 4.17 4.14 6.03
C SER A 221 3.39 4.63 7.25
N ILE A 222 2.28 5.35 7.03
CA ILE A 222 1.36 5.79 8.09
C ILE A 222 0.76 4.55 8.79
N GLY A 223 0.28 3.57 8.01
CA GLY A 223 -0.25 2.32 8.54
C GLY A 223 0.77 1.54 9.35
N GLY A 224 2.04 1.53 8.92
CA GLY A 224 3.12 0.84 9.62
C GLY A 224 3.30 1.35 11.06
N TRP A 225 3.48 2.66 11.25
CA TRP A 225 3.67 3.18 12.59
C TRP A 225 2.38 3.16 13.43
N LEU A 226 1.19 3.34 12.83
CA LEU A 226 -0.08 3.19 13.52
C LEU A 226 -0.30 1.75 14.01
N GLN A 227 -0.16 0.77 13.13
CA GLN A 227 -0.38 -0.64 13.47
C GLN A 227 0.59 -1.17 14.52
N ILE A 228 1.79 -0.65 14.59
CA ILE A 228 2.79 -1.06 15.57
C ILE A 228 2.68 -0.21 16.84
N GLY A 229 2.60 1.11 16.71
CA GLY A 229 2.61 2.05 17.84
C GLY A 229 1.36 2.00 18.72
N ILE A 230 0.19 1.76 18.12
CA ILE A 230 -1.10 1.74 18.82
C ILE A 230 -1.92 0.46 18.55
N LYS A 231 -1.23 -0.66 18.33
CA LYS A 231 -1.84 -1.97 18.03
C LYS A 231 -2.96 -2.35 19.00
N GLY A 232 -2.72 -2.20 20.30
CA GLY A 232 -3.71 -2.56 21.33
C GLY A 232 -4.99 -1.72 21.24
N TRP A 233 -4.90 -0.47 20.80
CA TRP A 233 -6.08 0.36 20.55
C TRP A 233 -6.90 -0.18 19.38
N PHE A 234 -6.26 -0.55 18.26
CA PHE A 234 -6.96 -1.16 17.12
C PHE A 234 -7.62 -2.48 17.50
N GLU A 235 -6.94 -3.34 18.22
CA GLU A 235 -7.47 -4.62 18.66
C GLU A 235 -8.73 -4.46 19.51
N LYS A 236 -8.76 -3.46 20.39
CA LYS A 236 -9.92 -3.14 21.23
C LYS A 236 -11.07 -2.49 20.48
N GLU A 237 -10.76 -1.49 19.63
CA GLU A 237 -11.78 -0.61 19.04
C GLU A 237 -12.39 -1.14 17.74
N PHE A 238 -11.69 -2.06 17.02
CA PHE A 238 -12.12 -2.60 15.74
C PHE A 238 -12.50 -4.09 15.78
N TYR A 239 -12.71 -4.67 16.98
CA TYR A 239 -13.12 -6.06 17.09
C TYR A 239 -14.52 -6.29 16.48
N SER A 240 -14.62 -7.28 15.59
CA SER A 240 -15.86 -7.68 14.92
C SER A 240 -15.89 -9.17 14.64
N GLU A 241 -16.85 -9.89 15.24
CA GLU A 241 -17.06 -11.32 14.95
C GLU A 241 -17.44 -11.59 13.48
N LYS A 242 -18.17 -10.63 12.85
CA LYS A 242 -18.53 -10.75 11.44
C LYS A 242 -17.30 -10.68 10.55
N MET A 243 -16.33 -9.82 10.91
CA MET A 243 -15.06 -9.74 10.19
C MET A 243 -14.26 -11.02 10.37
N ALA A 244 -14.18 -11.59 11.58
CA ALA A 244 -13.52 -12.87 11.81
C ALA A 244 -14.10 -13.98 10.93
N ARG A 245 -15.43 -14.13 10.91
CA ARG A 245 -16.11 -15.12 10.04
C ARG A 245 -15.91 -14.84 8.54
N PHE A 246 -15.87 -13.59 8.14
CA PHE A 246 -15.60 -13.23 6.74
C PHE A 246 -14.16 -13.57 6.34
N ILE A 247 -13.20 -13.37 7.23
CA ILE A 247 -11.80 -13.78 7.02
C ILE A 247 -11.72 -15.30 6.87
N ASP A 248 -12.37 -16.06 7.73
CA ASP A 248 -12.42 -17.54 7.63
C ASP A 248 -13.00 -17.98 6.26
N PHE A 249 -14.06 -17.33 5.79
CA PHE A 249 -14.61 -17.59 4.45
C PHE A 249 -13.61 -17.26 3.32
N VAL A 250 -12.92 -16.12 3.40
CA VAL A 250 -11.93 -15.71 2.40
C VAL A 250 -10.75 -16.70 2.34
N HIS A 251 -10.44 -17.36 3.46
CA HIS A 251 -9.37 -18.38 3.54
C HIS A 251 -9.78 -19.77 3.08
N THR A 252 -11.02 -19.96 2.64
CA THR A 252 -11.42 -21.25 2.02
C THR A 252 -10.73 -21.40 0.65
N THR A 253 -10.33 -22.64 0.34
CA THR A 253 -9.62 -22.95 -0.92
C THR A 253 -10.35 -22.44 -2.18
N PRO A 254 -11.67 -22.60 -2.36
CA PRO A 254 -12.36 -22.09 -3.54
C PRO A 254 -12.24 -20.58 -3.71
N VAL A 255 -12.38 -19.80 -2.62
CA VAL A 255 -12.27 -18.33 -2.65
C VAL A 255 -10.84 -17.92 -2.99
N GLN A 256 -9.84 -18.55 -2.38
CA GLN A 256 -8.43 -18.29 -2.66
C GLN A 256 -8.06 -18.58 -4.13
N VAL A 257 -8.57 -19.68 -4.69
CA VAL A 257 -8.37 -20.01 -6.14
C VAL A 257 -9.01 -18.95 -7.02
N VAL A 258 -10.24 -18.52 -6.73
CA VAL A 258 -10.92 -17.46 -7.50
C VAL A 258 -10.13 -16.15 -7.43
N CYS A 259 -9.69 -15.73 -6.25
CA CYS A 259 -8.88 -14.52 -6.09
C CYS A 259 -7.55 -14.62 -6.86
N MET A 260 -6.90 -15.77 -6.84
CA MET A 260 -5.68 -16.03 -7.61
C MET A 260 -5.93 -15.91 -9.10
N LEU A 261 -6.99 -16.55 -9.64
CA LEU A 261 -7.33 -16.46 -11.06
C LEU A 261 -7.64 -15.03 -11.50
N ILE A 262 -8.36 -14.28 -10.68
CA ILE A 262 -8.62 -12.85 -10.92
C ILE A 262 -7.28 -12.09 -10.98
N ASN A 263 -6.40 -12.23 -10.00
CA ASN A 263 -5.12 -11.53 -9.96
C ASN A 263 -4.22 -11.86 -11.14
N VAL A 264 -4.07 -13.14 -11.47
CA VAL A 264 -3.28 -13.58 -12.64
C VAL A 264 -3.87 -13.01 -13.92
N GLY A 265 -5.21 -13.06 -14.08
CA GLY A 265 -5.89 -12.50 -15.24
C GLY A 265 -5.70 -10.98 -15.38
N LEU A 266 -5.82 -10.23 -14.27
CA LEU A 266 -5.60 -8.78 -14.26
C LEU A 266 -4.15 -8.43 -14.64
N MET A 267 -3.16 -9.15 -14.10
CA MET A 267 -1.75 -8.88 -14.40
C MET A 267 -1.38 -9.31 -15.83
N ALA A 268 -1.92 -10.42 -16.31
CA ALA A 268 -1.74 -10.83 -17.72
C ALA A 268 -2.33 -9.79 -18.68
N ALA A 269 -3.52 -9.27 -18.39
CA ALA A 269 -4.14 -8.19 -19.18
C ALA A 269 -3.30 -6.91 -19.14
N ALA A 270 -2.80 -6.49 -17.97
CA ALA A 270 -1.95 -5.32 -17.82
C ALA A 270 -0.66 -5.43 -18.64
N LEU A 271 0.03 -6.58 -18.55
CA LEU A 271 1.25 -6.84 -19.30
C LEU A 271 1.00 -6.89 -20.81
N LEU A 272 -0.12 -7.50 -21.23
CA LEU A 272 -0.49 -7.56 -22.65
C LEU A 272 -0.76 -6.16 -23.23
N ILE A 273 -1.50 -5.30 -22.51
CA ILE A 273 -1.75 -3.93 -22.92
C ILE A 273 -0.43 -3.15 -23.02
N ALA A 274 0.45 -3.26 -22.03
CA ALA A 274 1.75 -2.61 -22.06
C ALA A 274 2.63 -3.09 -23.22
N PHE A 275 2.60 -4.40 -23.52
CA PHE A 275 3.31 -4.97 -24.67
C PHE A 275 2.76 -4.43 -26.01
N GLN A 276 1.44 -4.43 -26.19
CA GLN A 276 0.80 -3.93 -27.41
C GLN A 276 1.07 -2.44 -27.67
N GLN A 277 1.28 -1.66 -26.61
CA GLN A 277 1.57 -0.24 -26.71
C GLN A 277 3.08 0.08 -26.70
N GLY A 278 3.94 -0.94 -26.65
CA GLY A 278 5.38 -0.78 -26.71
C GLY A 278 5.99 -0.15 -25.46
N THR A 279 5.27 -0.18 -24.32
CA THR A 279 5.74 0.39 -23.05
C THR A 279 6.32 -0.65 -22.10
N LEU A 280 6.20 -1.94 -22.43
CA LEU A 280 6.80 -2.99 -21.63
C LEU A 280 8.33 -2.86 -21.65
N GLY A 281 8.95 -2.81 -20.46
CA GLY A 281 10.41 -2.66 -20.32
C GLY A 281 10.88 -1.22 -20.10
N THR A 282 10.00 -0.22 -20.13
CA THR A 282 10.36 1.17 -19.81
C THR A 282 10.34 1.48 -18.31
N THR A 283 10.03 0.48 -17.48
CA THR A 283 9.78 0.62 -16.03
C THR A 283 10.96 1.22 -15.26
N PHE A 284 12.20 0.91 -15.63
CA PHE A 284 13.42 1.31 -14.91
C PHE A 284 14.39 2.11 -15.80
N MET A 285 13.86 2.92 -16.69
CA MET A 285 14.68 3.61 -17.69
C MET A 285 15.61 4.66 -17.10
N HIS A 286 15.36 5.19 -15.89
CA HIS A 286 16.23 6.18 -15.27
C HIS A 286 17.38 5.56 -14.47
N LEU A 287 17.26 4.26 -14.11
CA LEU A 287 18.35 3.52 -13.46
C LEU A 287 19.30 2.84 -14.44
N PHE A 288 18.78 2.44 -15.63
CA PHE A 288 19.51 1.59 -16.58
C PHE A 288 19.63 2.21 -18.00
N GLY A 289 19.06 3.42 -18.21
CA GLY A 289 19.06 4.16 -19.49
C GLY A 289 20.21 5.14 -19.67
#